data_575d9e6f1a28c827d39bcdfc4300def2
#
_entry.id   575d9e6f1a28c827d39bcdfc4300def2
#
_cell.length_a   1.000
_cell.length_b   1.000
_cell.length_c   1.000
_cell.angle_alpha   90.00
_cell.angle_beta   90.00
_cell.angle_gamma   90.00
#
_symmetry.space_group_name_H-M   'P 1'
#
loop_
_entity.id
_entity.type
_entity.pdbx_description
1 polymer ?
#
loop_
_entity_poly.entity_id
_entity_poly.type
_entity_poly.pdbx_seq_one_letter_code
_entity_poly.pdbx_strand_id
1 'polypeptide(L)'
;MAVIVITGGTAGVGKATALHFAKAGYDVGIIARDEQSLRSTEEELRRFGINAYAVQADVADSEAVTAAASDIESRLGAIDVWVNNAMGAVLAPFRTMTPEEFRRVTEVTYFGYVNGTRAALELMTPRDRGTIIQVGSALAYRSIPLQSAYCGAKAAIRGFTDAVRTELMHENSRVQLAMVQMPGLNTPQFEWARNKFAWAMRPVPPVFQPEVAASAIFRVAQNPVRELWVGSSTIQSIVGQFLFPGFLDRLMVKKAWEGQMTTTLNADDRQDYLDRPVNEPHRIHGRFTDEAKDRAASISSGVPGKVLLGSLAVTGAIVARLLLSRKR
;
A
#
# COMPACT_ATOMS: atom_id res chain seq x y z
N MET A 1 -3.94 -0.40 25.88
CA MET A 1 -3.42 -1.22 24.76
C MET A 1 -2.84 -0.26 23.71
N ALA A 2 -1.97 -0.73 22.81
CA ALA A 2 -1.51 0.11 21.69
C ALA A 2 -2.66 0.29 20.68
N VAL A 3 -2.74 1.45 20.04
CA VAL A 3 -3.82 1.81 19.12
C VAL A 3 -3.30 1.89 17.70
N ILE A 4 -4.01 1.25 16.77
CA ILE A 4 -3.77 1.39 15.33
C ILE A 4 -4.98 2.02 14.63
N VAL A 5 -4.73 2.90 13.64
CA VAL A 5 -5.74 3.41 12.73
C VAL A 5 -5.44 2.98 11.30
N ILE A 6 -6.47 2.54 10.56
CA ILE A 6 -6.33 2.04 9.19
C ILE A 6 -7.36 2.71 8.28
N THR A 7 -6.89 3.43 7.26
CA THR A 7 -7.77 3.95 6.20
C THR A 7 -8.09 2.85 5.19
N GLY A 8 -9.36 2.73 4.78
CA GLY A 8 -9.83 1.63 3.94
C GLY A 8 -9.83 0.27 4.68
N GLY A 9 -10.15 0.29 5.99
CA GLY A 9 -10.07 -0.87 6.88
C GLY A 9 -11.16 -1.93 6.70
N THR A 10 -12.12 -1.75 5.80
CA THR A 10 -13.28 -2.64 5.65
C THR A 10 -13.11 -3.76 4.63
N ALA A 11 -12.08 -3.72 3.77
CA ALA A 11 -11.88 -4.71 2.71
C ALA A 11 -10.40 -4.99 2.41
N GLY A 12 -10.11 -6.09 1.73
CA GLY A 12 -8.80 -6.44 1.20
C GLY A 12 -7.68 -6.34 2.23
N VAL A 13 -6.59 -5.65 1.86
CA VAL A 13 -5.41 -5.45 2.71
C VAL A 13 -5.76 -4.74 4.01
N GLY A 14 -6.61 -3.71 3.96
CA GLY A 14 -7.00 -2.95 5.16
C GLY A 14 -7.71 -3.82 6.19
N LYS A 15 -8.70 -4.62 5.76
CA LYS A 15 -9.43 -5.54 6.65
C LYS A 15 -8.52 -6.64 7.19
N ALA A 16 -7.67 -7.24 6.32
CA ALA A 16 -6.68 -8.23 6.76
C ALA A 16 -5.72 -7.65 7.80
N THR A 17 -5.28 -6.40 7.61
CA THR A 17 -4.42 -5.69 8.56
C THR A 17 -5.15 -5.44 9.88
N ALA A 18 -6.40 -4.96 9.84
CA ALA A 18 -7.20 -4.71 11.04
C ALA A 18 -7.35 -5.98 11.89
N LEU A 19 -7.71 -7.11 11.26
CA LEU A 19 -7.82 -8.40 11.93
C LEU A 19 -6.48 -8.92 12.47
N HIS A 20 -5.39 -8.69 11.74
CA HIS A 20 -4.05 -9.11 12.19
C HIS A 20 -3.63 -8.38 13.47
N PHE A 21 -3.86 -7.06 13.53
CA PHE A 21 -3.54 -6.26 14.71
C PHE A 21 -4.48 -6.55 15.88
N ALA A 22 -5.79 -6.76 15.62
CA ALA A 22 -6.75 -7.17 16.64
C ALA A 22 -6.33 -8.50 17.31
N LYS A 23 -5.92 -9.50 16.53
CA LYS A 23 -5.36 -10.78 17.02
C LYS A 23 -4.10 -10.58 17.87
N ALA A 24 -3.33 -9.53 17.61
CA ALA A 24 -2.13 -9.18 18.36
C ALA A 24 -2.43 -8.30 19.61
N GLY A 25 -3.71 -8.02 19.91
CA GLY A 25 -4.14 -7.28 21.10
C GLY A 25 -4.06 -5.76 20.97
N TYR A 26 -4.08 -5.22 19.74
CA TYR A 26 -4.20 -3.77 19.52
C TYR A 26 -5.66 -3.34 19.52
N ASP A 27 -5.96 -2.17 20.08
CA ASP A 27 -7.20 -1.46 19.80
C ASP A 27 -7.16 -0.89 18.38
N VAL A 28 -8.29 -0.99 17.65
CA VAL A 28 -8.29 -0.75 16.19
C VAL A 28 -9.30 0.31 15.81
N GLY A 29 -8.83 1.42 15.25
CA GLY A 29 -9.63 2.42 14.56
C GLY A 29 -9.67 2.13 13.05
N ILE A 30 -10.84 2.19 12.41
CA ILE A 30 -10.97 2.05 10.96
C ILE A 30 -11.73 3.23 10.37
N ILE A 31 -11.24 3.70 9.22
CA ILE A 31 -11.86 4.79 8.45
C ILE A 31 -12.20 4.25 7.06
N ALA A 32 -13.46 4.37 6.65
CA ALA A 32 -13.92 3.99 5.31
C ALA A 32 -15.20 4.75 4.93
N ARG A 33 -15.72 4.56 3.70
CA ARG A 33 -16.90 5.28 3.20
C ARG A 33 -18.22 4.55 3.45
N ASP A 34 -18.19 3.23 3.56
CA ASP A 34 -19.40 2.41 3.68
C ASP A 34 -19.75 2.13 5.15
N GLU A 35 -20.87 2.67 5.58
CA GLU A 35 -21.32 2.59 6.98
C GLU A 35 -21.65 1.15 7.40
N GLN A 36 -22.28 0.37 6.54
CA GLN A 36 -22.67 -1.00 6.86
C GLN A 36 -21.44 -1.89 7.05
N SER A 37 -20.46 -1.78 6.14
CA SER A 37 -19.20 -2.53 6.24
C SER A 37 -18.33 -2.06 7.41
N LEU A 38 -18.39 -0.78 7.79
CA LEU A 38 -17.74 -0.25 9.00
C LEU A 38 -18.31 -0.93 10.23
N ARG A 39 -19.64 -0.94 10.41
CA ARG A 39 -20.31 -1.59 11.54
C ARG A 39 -19.97 -3.07 11.63
N SER A 40 -20.10 -3.80 10.52
CA SER A 40 -19.83 -5.24 10.51
C SER A 40 -18.36 -5.57 10.80
N THR A 41 -17.43 -4.74 10.32
CA THR A 41 -16.00 -4.93 10.59
C THR A 41 -15.66 -4.58 12.05
N GLU A 42 -16.24 -3.53 12.59
CA GLU A 42 -16.09 -3.16 14.01
C GLU A 42 -16.56 -4.30 14.95
N GLU A 43 -17.74 -4.87 14.67
CA GLU A 43 -18.25 -6.02 15.42
C GLU A 43 -17.33 -7.24 15.30
N GLU A 44 -16.79 -7.51 14.12
CA GLU A 44 -15.84 -8.60 13.90
C GLU A 44 -14.55 -8.39 14.71
N LEU A 45 -14.02 -7.17 14.73
CA LEU A 45 -12.83 -6.80 15.51
C LEU A 45 -13.04 -6.95 17.01
N ARG A 46 -14.18 -6.53 17.53
CA ARG A 46 -14.52 -6.65 18.97
C ARG A 46 -14.57 -8.09 19.47
N ARG A 47 -14.79 -9.08 18.58
CA ARG A 47 -14.76 -10.52 18.95
C ARG A 47 -13.38 -11.00 19.41
N PHE A 48 -12.31 -10.24 19.13
CA PHE A 48 -10.96 -10.52 19.63
C PHE A 48 -10.71 -9.96 21.05
N GLY A 49 -11.73 -9.35 21.70
CA GLY A 49 -11.61 -8.82 23.07
C GLY A 49 -10.87 -7.49 23.15
N ILE A 50 -10.71 -6.79 22.02
CA ILE A 50 -10.12 -5.45 21.93
C ILE A 50 -11.21 -4.38 21.79
N ASN A 51 -10.85 -3.11 22.01
CA ASN A 51 -11.69 -1.99 21.61
C ASN A 51 -11.54 -1.72 20.12
N ALA A 52 -12.66 -1.58 19.41
CA ALA A 52 -12.68 -1.18 18.02
C ALA A 52 -13.62 0.01 17.83
N TYR A 53 -13.24 0.94 16.96
CA TYR A 53 -14.06 2.09 16.63
C TYR A 53 -13.96 2.41 15.14
N ALA A 54 -15.12 2.54 14.49
CA ALA A 54 -15.24 2.75 13.05
C ALA A 54 -15.82 4.15 12.76
N VAL A 55 -15.18 4.89 11.86
CA VAL A 55 -15.61 6.23 11.47
C VAL A 55 -15.81 6.31 9.97
N GLN A 56 -16.96 6.87 9.55
CA GLN A 56 -17.26 7.10 8.16
C GLN A 56 -16.59 8.39 7.68
N ALA A 57 -15.65 8.25 6.72
CA ALA A 57 -15.05 9.39 6.03
C ALA A 57 -14.54 8.99 4.65
N ASP A 58 -14.55 9.93 3.71
CA ASP A 58 -13.79 9.83 2.47
C ASP A 58 -12.38 10.38 2.71
N VAL A 59 -11.36 9.58 2.43
CA VAL A 59 -9.96 10.01 2.62
C VAL A 59 -9.55 11.18 1.73
N ALA A 60 -10.29 11.47 0.66
CA ALA A 60 -10.09 12.63 -0.19
C ALA A 60 -10.48 13.95 0.52
N ASP A 61 -11.30 13.89 1.57
CA ASP A 61 -11.71 15.03 2.39
C ASP A 61 -10.78 15.17 3.60
N SER A 62 -9.94 16.20 3.59
CA SER A 62 -8.94 16.45 4.63
C SER A 62 -9.56 16.74 6.00
N GLU A 63 -10.66 17.50 6.03
CA GLU A 63 -11.34 17.87 7.28
C GLU A 63 -12.02 16.64 7.91
N ALA A 64 -12.68 15.84 7.08
CA ALA A 64 -13.31 14.59 7.52
C ALA A 64 -12.27 13.59 8.08
N VAL A 65 -11.08 13.49 7.47
CA VAL A 65 -9.99 12.61 7.97
C VAL A 65 -9.44 13.12 9.30
N THR A 66 -9.21 14.43 9.44
CA THR A 66 -8.72 15.02 10.68
C THR A 66 -9.74 14.85 11.82
N ALA A 67 -11.02 15.09 11.55
CA ALA A 67 -12.10 14.86 12.53
C ALA A 67 -12.20 13.38 12.93
N ALA A 68 -12.12 12.46 11.96
CA ALA A 68 -12.12 11.02 12.23
C ALA A 68 -10.93 10.57 13.08
N ALA A 69 -9.74 11.09 12.80
CA ALA A 69 -8.53 10.79 13.58
C ALA A 69 -8.67 11.23 15.05
N SER A 70 -9.16 12.46 15.28
CA SER A 70 -9.39 13.02 16.60
C SER A 70 -10.47 12.26 17.38
N ASP A 71 -11.57 11.87 16.72
CA ASP A 71 -12.64 11.08 17.33
C ASP A 71 -12.15 9.68 17.73
N ILE A 72 -11.38 9.01 16.87
CA ILE A 72 -10.76 7.71 17.19
C ILE A 72 -9.81 7.84 18.38
N GLU A 73 -8.91 8.85 18.39
CA GLU A 73 -7.98 9.06 19.50
C GLU A 73 -8.70 9.34 20.83
N SER A 74 -9.80 10.10 20.80
CA SER A 74 -10.60 10.39 22.00
C SER A 74 -11.24 9.15 22.62
N ARG A 75 -11.56 8.14 21.79
CA ARG A 75 -12.24 6.92 22.23
C ARG A 75 -11.32 5.75 22.54
N LEU A 76 -10.24 5.59 21.78
CA LEU A 76 -9.32 4.47 21.92
C LEU A 76 -8.03 4.84 22.64
N GLY A 77 -7.74 6.12 22.77
CA GLY A 77 -6.48 6.63 23.32
C GLY A 77 -5.45 6.94 22.22
N ALA A 78 -4.25 7.28 22.66
CA ALA A 78 -3.17 7.76 21.80
C ALA A 78 -2.83 6.79 20.65
N ILE A 79 -2.89 7.26 19.41
CA ILE A 79 -2.65 6.45 18.22
C ILE A 79 -1.14 6.14 18.07
N ASP A 80 -0.75 4.88 18.21
CA ASP A 80 0.64 4.43 18.09
C ASP A 80 1.03 4.12 16.63
N VAL A 81 0.08 3.61 15.82
CA VAL A 81 0.30 3.24 14.43
C VAL A 81 -0.80 3.81 13.54
N TRP A 82 -0.41 4.44 12.43
CA TRP A 82 -1.32 4.91 11.39
C TRP A 82 -0.99 4.23 10.06
N VAL A 83 -1.97 3.62 9.40
CA VAL A 83 -1.80 2.95 8.11
C VAL A 83 -2.63 3.63 7.04
N ASN A 84 -1.97 4.32 6.12
CA ASN A 84 -2.59 4.81 4.90
C ASN A 84 -2.68 3.66 3.89
N ASN A 85 -3.91 3.18 3.65
CA ASN A 85 -4.17 2.02 2.77
C ASN A 85 -5.29 2.29 1.75
N ALA A 86 -6.24 3.17 2.03
CA ALA A 86 -7.35 3.47 1.12
C ALA A 86 -6.85 3.87 -0.28
N MET A 87 -7.50 3.35 -1.33
CA MET A 87 -7.11 3.62 -2.71
C MET A 87 -8.29 3.53 -3.68
N GLY A 88 -8.15 4.16 -4.84
CA GLY A 88 -9.02 4.01 -6.01
C GLY A 88 -8.21 3.61 -7.24
N ALA A 89 -8.81 2.91 -8.17
CA ALA A 89 -8.20 2.54 -9.44
C ALA A 89 -9.21 2.50 -10.58
N VAL A 90 -8.71 2.78 -11.78
CA VAL A 90 -9.43 2.63 -13.05
C VAL A 90 -8.55 1.83 -14.00
N LEU A 91 -9.11 0.78 -14.61
CA LEU A 91 -8.47 0.04 -15.70
C LEU A 91 -8.98 0.58 -17.03
N ALA A 92 -8.15 1.37 -17.69
CA ALA A 92 -8.47 1.98 -18.98
C ALA A 92 -7.20 2.39 -19.73
N PRO A 93 -7.20 2.40 -21.08
CA PRO A 93 -6.22 3.16 -21.85
C PRO A 93 -6.27 4.64 -21.45
N PHE A 94 -5.13 5.29 -21.33
CA PHE A 94 -5.08 6.71 -20.91
C PHE A 94 -6.00 7.62 -21.75
N ARG A 95 -6.07 7.38 -23.05
CA ARG A 95 -6.92 8.16 -23.96
C ARG A 95 -8.44 8.04 -23.72
N THR A 96 -8.87 6.99 -23.03
CA THR A 96 -10.29 6.74 -22.71
C THR A 96 -10.65 6.97 -21.25
N MET A 97 -9.63 7.17 -20.42
CA MET A 97 -9.81 7.60 -19.02
C MET A 97 -10.21 9.07 -19.00
N THR A 98 -11.32 9.41 -18.35
CA THR A 98 -11.76 10.81 -18.29
C THR A 98 -10.93 11.61 -17.29
N PRO A 99 -10.86 12.94 -17.42
CA PRO A 99 -10.19 13.80 -16.44
C PRO A 99 -10.74 13.62 -15.03
N GLU A 100 -12.04 13.42 -14.86
CA GLU A 100 -12.72 13.21 -13.57
C GLU A 100 -12.28 11.89 -12.93
N GLU A 101 -12.21 10.80 -13.70
CA GLU A 101 -11.72 9.51 -13.25
C GLU A 101 -10.26 9.60 -12.79
N PHE A 102 -9.41 10.27 -13.59
CA PHE A 102 -8.01 10.47 -13.25
C PHE A 102 -7.86 11.29 -11.95
N ARG A 103 -8.64 12.38 -11.84
CA ARG A 103 -8.68 13.23 -10.64
C ARG A 103 -9.13 12.41 -9.43
N ARG A 104 -10.25 11.69 -9.53
CA ARG A 104 -10.78 10.91 -8.40
C ARG A 104 -9.81 9.84 -7.90
N VAL A 105 -9.13 9.11 -8.80
CA VAL A 105 -8.06 8.19 -8.42
C VAL A 105 -6.95 8.91 -7.67
N THR A 106 -6.55 10.09 -8.12
CA THR A 106 -5.48 10.88 -7.49
C THR A 106 -5.92 11.41 -6.11
N GLU A 107 -7.15 11.92 -5.99
CA GLU A 107 -7.71 12.41 -4.74
C GLU A 107 -7.76 11.31 -3.67
N VAL A 108 -8.32 10.16 -4.01
CA VAL A 108 -8.42 9.05 -3.05
C VAL A 108 -7.05 8.44 -2.75
N THR A 109 -6.24 8.15 -3.79
CA THR A 109 -5.03 7.36 -3.62
C THR A 109 -3.83 8.21 -3.17
N TYR A 110 -3.66 9.42 -3.70
CA TYR A 110 -2.53 10.28 -3.32
C TYR A 110 -2.92 11.26 -2.22
N PHE A 111 -3.92 12.12 -2.44
CA PHE A 111 -4.32 13.09 -1.42
C PHE A 111 -4.85 12.42 -0.16
N GLY A 112 -5.52 11.27 -0.26
CA GLY A 112 -5.91 10.48 0.91
C GLY A 112 -4.74 10.08 1.81
N TYR A 113 -3.57 9.79 1.22
CA TYR A 113 -2.34 9.52 1.98
C TYR A 113 -1.73 10.80 2.57
N VAL A 114 -1.79 11.90 1.85
CA VAL A 114 -1.37 13.23 2.36
C VAL A 114 -2.23 13.62 3.56
N ASN A 115 -3.55 13.53 3.44
CA ASN A 115 -4.51 13.86 4.48
C ASN A 115 -4.33 12.98 5.73
N GLY A 116 -4.24 11.66 5.54
CA GLY A 116 -4.01 10.72 6.65
C GLY A 116 -2.65 10.90 7.32
N THR A 117 -1.60 11.23 6.55
CA THR A 117 -0.28 11.53 7.11
C THR A 117 -0.31 12.82 7.93
N ARG A 118 -1.00 13.87 7.45
CA ARG A 118 -1.19 15.13 8.18
C ARG A 118 -1.91 14.90 9.50
N ALA A 119 -3.08 14.26 9.46
CA ALA A 119 -3.87 13.97 10.65
C ALA A 119 -3.08 13.14 11.68
N ALA A 120 -2.32 12.13 11.22
CA ALA A 120 -1.47 11.33 12.10
C ALA A 120 -0.34 12.16 12.73
N LEU A 121 0.32 13.03 11.95
CA LEU A 121 1.40 13.89 12.46
C LEU A 121 0.87 14.93 13.47
N GLU A 122 -0.29 15.52 13.25
CA GLU A 122 -0.93 16.45 14.21
C GLU A 122 -1.11 15.82 15.59
N LEU A 123 -1.43 14.51 15.66
CA LEU A 123 -1.63 13.76 16.89
C LEU A 123 -0.32 13.17 17.47
N MET A 124 0.61 12.76 16.62
CA MET A 124 1.84 12.07 17.03
C MET A 124 2.98 13.04 17.40
N THR A 125 3.12 14.18 16.70
CA THR A 125 4.23 15.13 16.91
C THR A 125 4.25 15.72 18.32
N PRO A 126 3.12 16.11 18.97
CA PRO A 126 3.16 16.66 20.32
C PRO A 126 3.75 15.72 21.38
N ARG A 127 3.64 14.40 21.15
CA ARG A 127 4.22 13.37 22.04
C ARG A 127 5.48 12.72 21.48
N ASP A 128 5.92 13.21 20.32
CA ASP A 128 7.12 12.75 19.57
C ASP A 128 7.22 11.22 19.49
N ARG A 129 6.09 10.56 19.21
CA ARG A 129 5.97 9.09 19.16
C ARG A 129 4.87 8.65 18.22
N GLY A 130 5.17 7.65 17.41
CA GLY A 130 4.23 6.97 16.52
C GLY A 130 4.89 6.43 15.27
N THR A 131 4.18 5.57 14.55
CA THR A 131 4.64 5.02 13.27
C THR A 131 3.56 5.19 12.21
N ILE A 132 3.87 5.88 11.14
CA ILE A 132 3.00 6.06 9.97
C ILE A 132 3.50 5.13 8.88
N ILE A 133 2.60 4.30 8.32
CA ILE A 133 2.92 3.30 7.30
C ILE A 133 2.13 3.59 6.04
N GLN A 134 2.84 3.84 4.95
CA GLN A 134 2.26 4.00 3.62
C GLN A 134 2.18 2.63 2.92
N VAL A 135 0.98 2.19 2.56
CA VAL A 135 0.80 1.00 1.73
C VAL A 135 1.12 1.34 0.28
N GLY A 136 2.35 1.09 -0.10
CA GLY A 136 2.89 1.31 -1.44
C GLY A 136 2.55 0.19 -2.43
N SER A 137 3.22 0.22 -3.56
CA SER A 137 3.10 -0.78 -4.62
C SER A 137 4.40 -0.86 -5.44
N ALA A 138 4.71 -2.04 -5.97
CA ALA A 138 5.74 -2.19 -6.99
C ALA A 138 5.55 -1.20 -8.15
N LEU A 139 4.29 -0.82 -8.41
CA LEU A 139 3.89 0.12 -9.46
C LEU A 139 4.29 1.57 -9.17
N ALA A 140 4.74 1.89 -7.96
CA ALA A 140 5.38 3.17 -7.63
C ALA A 140 6.77 3.33 -8.27
N TYR A 141 7.39 2.23 -8.68
CA TYR A 141 8.69 2.17 -9.33
C TYR A 141 8.58 1.73 -10.80
N ARG A 142 7.86 0.64 -11.03
CA ARG A 142 7.64 0.12 -12.39
C ARG A 142 6.15 0.22 -12.73
N SER A 143 5.79 1.28 -13.42
CA SER A 143 4.42 1.50 -13.92
C SER A 143 4.06 0.46 -14.99
N ILE A 144 2.76 0.15 -15.08
CA ILE A 144 2.19 -0.74 -16.08
C ILE A 144 1.14 0.01 -16.92
N PRO A 145 0.87 -0.40 -18.17
CA PRO A 145 -0.19 0.19 -18.98
C PRO A 145 -1.57 0.04 -18.28
N LEU A 146 -2.56 0.80 -18.72
CA LEU A 146 -3.97 0.76 -18.31
C LEU A 146 -4.26 1.28 -16.89
N GLN A 147 -3.24 1.55 -16.08
CA GLN A 147 -3.39 2.05 -14.71
C GLN A 147 -2.59 3.35 -14.48
N SER A 148 -2.53 4.25 -15.46
CA SER A 148 -1.70 5.45 -15.41
C SER A 148 -1.98 6.34 -14.19
N ALA A 149 -3.26 6.57 -13.83
CA ALA A 149 -3.63 7.37 -12.67
C ALA A 149 -3.16 6.72 -11.36
N TYR A 150 -3.38 5.41 -11.20
CA TYR A 150 -2.94 4.67 -10.01
C TYR A 150 -1.41 4.64 -9.88
N CYS A 151 -0.70 4.33 -10.97
CA CYS A 151 0.76 4.32 -10.99
C CYS A 151 1.34 5.70 -10.63
N GLY A 152 0.77 6.77 -11.22
CA GLY A 152 1.14 8.15 -10.91
C GLY A 152 0.93 8.49 -9.45
N ALA A 153 -0.24 8.14 -8.88
CA ALA A 153 -0.56 8.35 -7.47
C ALA A 153 0.41 7.59 -6.54
N LYS A 154 0.71 6.31 -6.83
CA LYS A 154 1.66 5.52 -6.01
C LYS A 154 3.10 6.03 -6.11
N ALA A 155 3.52 6.54 -7.27
CA ALA A 155 4.82 7.20 -7.43
C ALA A 155 4.88 8.52 -6.65
N ALA A 156 3.80 9.32 -6.68
CA ALA A 156 3.68 10.57 -5.91
C ALA A 156 3.76 10.32 -4.39
N ILE A 157 3.07 9.28 -3.87
CA ILE A 157 3.17 8.87 -2.46
C ILE A 157 4.63 8.61 -2.07
N ARG A 158 5.41 7.94 -2.90
CA ARG A 158 6.83 7.66 -2.61
C ARG A 158 7.63 8.96 -2.49
N GLY A 159 7.51 9.87 -3.47
CA GLY A 159 8.22 11.15 -3.44
C GLY A 159 7.81 12.02 -2.25
N PHE A 160 6.51 12.12 -1.97
CA PHE A 160 5.95 12.78 -0.79
C PHE A 160 6.51 12.20 0.53
N THR A 161 6.50 10.86 0.65
CA THR A 161 7.00 10.18 1.85
C THR A 161 8.48 10.43 2.09
N ASP A 162 9.29 10.48 1.03
CA ASP A 162 10.72 10.77 1.13
C ASP A 162 10.98 12.21 1.61
N ALA A 163 10.21 13.19 1.11
CA ALA A 163 10.31 14.58 1.54
C ALA A 163 9.93 14.74 3.02
N VAL A 164 8.74 14.28 3.42
CA VAL A 164 8.26 14.41 4.82
C VAL A 164 9.16 13.66 5.79
N ARG A 165 9.71 12.51 5.41
CA ARG A 165 10.68 11.80 6.25
C ARG A 165 11.94 12.62 6.52
N THR A 166 12.44 13.33 5.52
CA THR A 166 13.64 14.20 5.71
C THR A 166 13.33 15.43 6.54
N GLU A 167 12.11 15.97 6.49
CA GLU A 167 11.64 17.03 7.39
C GLU A 167 11.62 16.54 8.85
N LEU A 168 11.00 15.39 9.11
CA LEU A 168 10.98 14.78 10.46
C LEU A 168 12.40 14.50 11.00
N MET A 169 13.32 14.08 10.14
CA MET A 169 14.74 13.90 10.52
C MET A 169 15.43 15.22 10.85
N HIS A 170 15.13 16.30 10.11
CA HIS A 170 15.65 17.64 10.38
C HIS A 170 15.16 18.17 11.74
N GLU A 171 13.92 17.92 12.07
CA GLU A 171 13.29 18.28 13.34
C GLU A 171 13.73 17.36 14.51
N ASN A 172 14.56 16.35 14.26
CA ASN A 172 14.94 15.29 15.22
C ASN A 172 13.74 14.55 15.82
N SER A 173 12.64 14.46 15.08
CA SER A 173 11.44 13.75 15.53
C SER A 173 11.66 12.25 15.62
N ARG A 174 11.07 11.61 16.64
CA ARG A 174 11.04 10.16 16.80
C ARG A 174 9.85 9.50 16.10
N VAL A 175 8.95 10.29 15.50
CA VAL A 175 7.87 9.75 14.66
C VAL A 175 8.48 9.07 13.44
N GLN A 176 8.08 7.81 13.21
CA GLN A 176 8.58 7.00 12.10
C GLN A 176 7.65 7.06 10.89
N LEU A 177 8.20 7.28 9.70
CA LEU A 177 7.45 7.26 8.45
C LEU A 177 8.02 6.19 7.53
N ALA A 178 7.30 5.09 7.39
CA ALA A 178 7.70 3.89 6.67
C ALA A 178 6.83 3.65 5.43
N MET A 179 7.32 2.87 4.48
CA MET A 179 6.56 2.42 3.31
C MET A 179 6.68 0.92 3.12
N VAL A 180 5.59 0.27 2.69
CA VAL A 180 5.59 -1.16 2.36
C VAL A 180 5.15 -1.32 0.90
N GLN A 181 6.08 -1.71 0.02
CA GLN A 181 5.80 -1.92 -1.40
C GLN A 181 5.22 -3.32 -1.63
N MET A 182 4.00 -3.35 -2.15
CA MET A 182 3.21 -4.57 -2.30
C MET A 182 3.29 -5.15 -3.72
N PRO A 183 3.23 -6.49 -3.85
CA PRO A 183 3.00 -7.19 -5.12
C PRO A 183 1.52 -7.17 -5.52
N GLY A 184 1.16 -7.94 -6.54
CA GLY A 184 -0.24 -8.28 -6.85
C GLY A 184 -0.86 -9.10 -5.72
N LEU A 185 -1.99 -8.63 -5.18
CA LEU A 185 -2.69 -9.24 -4.05
C LEU A 185 -4.09 -9.69 -4.44
N ASN A 186 -4.53 -10.83 -3.89
CA ASN A 186 -5.88 -11.35 -4.06
C ASN A 186 -6.90 -10.57 -3.22
N THR A 187 -7.31 -9.43 -3.71
CA THR A 187 -8.27 -8.54 -3.03
C THR A 187 -9.49 -8.26 -3.92
N PRO A 188 -10.64 -7.90 -3.34
CA PRO A 188 -11.86 -7.57 -4.08
C PRO A 188 -11.71 -6.39 -5.03
N GLN A 189 -10.68 -5.57 -4.91
CA GLN A 189 -10.45 -4.40 -5.76
C GLN A 189 -10.49 -4.74 -7.26
N PHE A 190 -10.06 -5.95 -7.67
CA PHE A 190 -10.08 -6.36 -9.08
C PHE A 190 -11.48 -6.67 -9.59
N GLU A 191 -12.42 -6.83 -8.69
CA GLU A 191 -13.83 -6.99 -9.00
C GLU A 191 -14.57 -5.65 -8.93
N TRP A 192 -14.11 -4.72 -8.09
CA TRP A 192 -14.77 -3.45 -7.81
C TRP A 192 -14.15 -2.22 -8.51
N ALA A 193 -12.90 -2.30 -9.00
CA ALA A 193 -12.29 -1.17 -9.69
C ALA A 193 -13.03 -0.86 -10.99
N ARG A 194 -13.22 0.42 -11.33
CA ARG A 194 -13.78 0.81 -12.62
C ARG A 194 -12.94 0.23 -13.76
N ASN A 195 -13.60 -0.47 -14.67
CA ASN A 195 -12.95 -1.19 -15.75
C ASN A 195 -13.66 -0.91 -17.08
N LYS A 196 -12.95 -0.33 -18.04
CA LYS A 196 -13.50 0.02 -19.37
C LYS A 196 -13.33 -1.07 -20.43
N PHE A 197 -12.96 -2.27 -20.03
CA PHE A 197 -12.89 -3.44 -20.90
C PHE A 197 -14.05 -4.38 -20.62
N ALA A 198 -14.43 -5.15 -21.63
CA ALA A 198 -15.41 -6.22 -21.46
C ALA A 198 -14.90 -7.35 -20.56
N TRP A 199 -13.59 -7.59 -20.53
CA TRP A 199 -12.95 -8.65 -19.77
C TRP A 199 -12.70 -8.23 -18.32
N ALA A 200 -12.96 -9.16 -17.41
CA ALA A 200 -12.77 -8.93 -16.00
C ALA A 200 -11.28 -8.75 -15.63
N MET A 201 -11.02 -7.79 -14.73
CA MET A 201 -9.69 -7.43 -14.27
C MET A 201 -9.09 -8.50 -13.34
N ARG A 202 -7.75 -8.59 -13.35
CA ARG A 202 -7.00 -9.45 -12.43
C ARG A 202 -5.67 -8.81 -12.00
N PRO A 203 -5.12 -9.21 -10.84
CA PRO A 203 -3.76 -8.86 -10.48
C PRO A 203 -2.76 -9.50 -11.45
N VAL A 204 -1.69 -8.78 -11.78
CA VAL A 204 -0.58 -9.36 -12.56
C VAL A 204 0.15 -10.40 -11.72
N PRO A 205 0.27 -11.65 -12.18
CA PRO A 205 0.95 -12.70 -11.44
C PRO A 205 2.44 -12.41 -11.17
N PRO A 206 3.03 -12.96 -10.09
CA PRO A 206 2.44 -13.85 -9.09
C PRO A 206 1.53 -13.11 -8.11
N VAL A 207 0.43 -13.77 -7.72
CA VAL A 207 -0.57 -13.25 -6.78
C VAL A 207 -0.28 -13.75 -5.37
N PHE A 208 -0.53 -12.91 -4.36
CA PHE A 208 -0.37 -13.27 -2.96
C PHE A 208 -1.65 -12.98 -2.18
N GLN A 209 -1.85 -13.69 -1.07
CA GLN A 209 -2.98 -13.43 -0.17
C GLN A 209 -2.81 -12.09 0.57
N PRO A 210 -3.91 -11.38 0.92
CA PRO A 210 -3.87 -10.12 1.67
C PRO A 210 -3.17 -10.23 3.03
N GLU A 211 -3.17 -11.40 3.65
CA GLU A 211 -2.51 -11.70 4.93
C GLU A 211 -0.98 -11.53 4.85
N VAL A 212 -0.40 -11.75 3.66
CA VAL A 212 1.03 -11.48 3.41
C VAL A 212 1.32 -9.98 3.59
N ALA A 213 0.43 -9.13 3.08
CA ALA A 213 0.53 -7.68 3.25
C ALA A 213 0.32 -7.26 4.70
N ALA A 214 -0.71 -7.80 5.37
CA ALA A 214 -1.01 -7.53 6.78
C ALA A 214 0.19 -7.90 7.69
N SER A 215 0.79 -9.06 7.48
CA SER A 215 1.97 -9.50 8.21
C SER A 215 3.19 -8.59 7.97
N ALA A 216 3.37 -8.11 6.74
CA ALA A 216 4.45 -7.18 6.40
C ALA A 216 4.25 -5.80 7.07
N ILE A 217 3.02 -5.28 7.07
CA ILE A 217 2.64 -4.03 7.76
C ILE A 217 2.86 -4.17 9.27
N PHE A 218 2.42 -5.27 9.87
CA PHE A 218 2.63 -5.56 11.30
C PHE A 218 4.11 -5.58 11.66
N ARG A 219 4.95 -6.26 10.86
CA ARG A 219 6.39 -6.28 11.08
C ARG A 219 7.03 -4.90 11.02
N VAL A 220 6.59 -4.03 10.10
CA VAL A 220 7.08 -2.65 9.99
C VAL A 220 6.59 -1.80 11.15
N ALA A 221 5.39 -2.03 11.66
CA ALA A 221 4.89 -1.35 12.87
C ALA A 221 5.74 -1.70 14.10
N GLN A 222 6.17 -2.96 14.25
CA GLN A 222 7.03 -3.41 15.36
C GLN A 222 8.49 -2.95 15.19
N ASN A 223 9.00 -2.94 13.98
CA ASN A 223 10.39 -2.60 13.67
C ASN A 223 10.42 -1.70 12.41
N PRO A 224 10.24 -0.39 12.58
CA PRO A 224 10.16 0.54 11.47
C PRO A 224 11.40 0.52 10.59
N VAL A 225 11.18 0.45 9.27
CA VAL A 225 12.22 0.53 8.24
C VAL A 225 11.82 1.60 7.24
N ARG A 226 12.80 2.21 6.58
CA ARG A 226 12.52 3.22 5.54
C ARG A 226 11.50 2.69 4.52
N GLU A 227 11.75 1.48 4.01
CA GLU A 227 10.91 0.85 3.00
C GLU A 227 11.09 -0.67 3.03
N LEU A 228 10.00 -1.42 2.95
CA LEU A 228 9.97 -2.87 2.86
C LEU A 228 9.40 -3.30 1.51
N TRP A 229 10.13 -4.11 0.76
CA TRP A 229 9.69 -4.68 -0.52
C TRP A 229 9.18 -6.11 -0.29
N VAL A 230 7.91 -6.35 -0.60
CA VAL A 230 7.22 -7.62 -0.35
C VAL A 230 7.05 -8.38 -1.65
N GLY A 231 7.47 -9.63 -1.68
CA GLY A 231 7.37 -10.52 -2.84
C GLY A 231 8.51 -10.36 -3.84
N SER A 232 8.93 -11.47 -4.44
CA SER A 232 10.01 -11.51 -5.43
C SER A 232 9.70 -10.66 -6.66
N SER A 233 8.43 -10.60 -7.10
CA SER A 233 8.01 -9.77 -8.22
C SER A 233 8.21 -8.28 -7.96
N THR A 234 7.93 -7.81 -6.74
CA THR A 234 8.19 -6.43 -6.32
C THR A 234 9.67 -6.11 -6.38
N ILE A 235 10.51 -6.99 -5.80
CA ILE A 235 11.97 -6.83 -5.82
C ILE A 235 12.50 -6.79 -7.26
N GLN A 236 12.07 -7.72 -8.11
CA GLN A 236 12.46 -7.78 -9.51
C GLN A 236 12.02 -6.54 -10.29
N SER A 237 10.79 -6.05 -10.07
CA SER A 237 10.27 -4.85 -10.72
C SER A 237 11.05 -3.60 -10.34
N ILE A 238 11.37 -3.43 -9.06
CA ILE A 238 12.11 -2.26 -8.56
C ILE A 238 13.56 -2.30 -9.07
N VAL A 239 14.26 -3.41 -8.86
CA VAL A 239 15.66 -3.55 -9.30
C VAL A 239 15.76 -3.48 -10.82
N GLY A 240 14.87 -4.17 -11.54
CA GLY A 240 14.84 -4.15 -13.00
C GLY A 240 14.60 -2.76 -13.58
N GLN A 241 13.73 -1.95 -12.93
CA GLN A 241 13.47 -0.56 -13.35
C GLN A 241 14.74 0.31 -13.25
N PHE A 242 15.57 0.11 -12.24
CA PHE A 242 16.82 0.86 -12.11
C PHE A 242 17.88 0.42 -13.12
N LEU A 243 17.94 -0.87 -13.46
CA LEU A 243 18.98 -1.43 -14.30
C LEU A 243 18.63 -1.44 -15.80
N PHE A 244 17.39 -1.75 -16.16
CA PHE A 244 16.97 -2.04 -17.53
C PHE A 244 15.60 -1.44 -17.88
N PRO A 245 15.36 -0.10 -17.69
CA PRO A 245 14.04 0.51 -17.88
C PRO A 245 13.48 0.31 -19.29
N GLY A 246 14.29 0.54 -20.34
CA GLY A 246 13.84 0.40 -21.73
C GLY A 246 13.54 -1.05 -22.15
N PHE A 247 14.19 -2.04 -21.55
CA PHE A 247 13.84 -3.45 -21.75
C PHE A 247 12.49 -3.76 -21.09
N LEU A 248 12.27 -3.25 -19.86
CA LEU A 248 11.01 -3.43 -19.17
C LEU A 248 9.85 -2.75 -19.90
N ASP A 249 10.06 -1.59 -20.54
CA ASP A 249 9.02 -0.96 -21.36
C ASP A 249 8.52 -1.92 -22.44
N ARG A 250 9.43 -2.51 -23.21
CA ARG A 250 9.09 -3.49 -24.26
C ARG A 250 8.39 -4.73 -23.69
N LEU A 251 8.86 -5.22 -22.55
CA LEU A 251 8.25 -6.36 -21.86
C LEU A 251 6.82 -6.07 -21.42
N MET A 252 6.54 -4.85 -20.92
CA MET A 252 5.22 -4.45 -20.42
C MET A 252 4.20 -4.25 -21.54
N VAL A 253 4.61 -3.93 -22.77
CA VAL A 253 3.72 -3.75 -23.92
C VAL A 253 2.76 -4.94 -24.09
N LYS A 254 3.26 -6.16 -23.98
CA LYS A 254 2.45 -7.36 -24.15
C LYS A 254 2.08 -7.99 -22.81
N LYS A 255 3.07 -8.32 -21.98
CA LYS A 255 2.85 -9.09 -20.74
C LYS A 255 1.98 -8.36 -19.72
N ALA A 256 2.16 -7.05 -19.52
CA ALA A 256 1.36 -6.32 -18.57
C ALA A 256 0.00 -5.90 -19.14
N TRP A 257 -0.12 -5.70 -20.44
CA TRP A 257 -1.41 -5.38 -21.05
C TRP A 257 -2.37 -6.56 -20.92
N GLU A 258 -1.97 -7.74 -21.42
CA GLU A 258 -2.78 -8.96 -21.39
C GLU A 258 -2.92 -9.53 -19.96
N GLY A 259 -1.86 -9.43 -19.16
CA GLY A 259 -1.80 -10.00 -17.80
C GLY A 259 -2.69 -9.32 -16.78
N GLN A 260 -3.37 -8.21 -17.12
CA GLN A 260 -4.32 -7.52 -16.25
C GLN A 260 -5.78 -7.93 -16.49
N MET A 261 -6.03 -8.78 -17.47
CA MET A 261 -7.38 -9.22 -17.85
C MET A 261 -7.49 -10.74 -17.77
N THR A 262 -8.67 -11.21 -17.44
CA THR A 262 -9.03 -12.63 -17.49
C THR A 262 -9.66 -12.97 -18.84
N THR A 263 -10.00 -14.22 -19.04
CA THR A 263 -10.83 -14.69 -20.17
C THR A 263 -12.33 -14.63 -19.86
N THR A 264 -12.73 -14.18 -18.67
CA THR A 264 -14.13 -14.07 -18.24
C THR A 264 -14.62 -12.64 -18.52
N LEU A 265 -15.82 -12.50 -19.04
CA LEU A 265 -16.48 -11.21 -19.21
C LEU A 265 -16.91 -10.63 -17.87
N ASN A 266 -16.94 -9.31 -17.78
CA ASN A 266 -17.59 -8.62 -16.65
C ASN A 266 -19.10 -8.92 -16.65
N ALA A 267 -19.70 -8.90 -15.48
CA ALA A 267 -21.16 -8.89 -15.36
C ALA A 267 -21.70 -7.52 -15.83
N ASP A 268 -22.87 -7.52 -16.47
CA ASP A 268 -23.47 -6.31 -17.04
C ASP A 268 -23.92 -5.32 -15.94
N ASP A 269 -24.29 -5.82 -14.76
CA ASP A 269 -24.75 -5.04 -13.59
C ASP A 269 -23.63 -4.71 -12.60
N ARG A 270 -22.39 -4.86 -13.00
CA ARG A 270 -21.22 -4.68 -12.14
C ARG A 270 -21.14 -3.25 -11.60
N GLN A 271 -21.12 -3.11 -10.28
CA GLN A 271 -20.82 -1.86 -9.57
C GLN A 271 -19.31 -1.61 -9.52
N ASP A 272 -18.94 -0.33 -9.40
CA ASP A 272 -17.56 0.05 -9.11
C ASP A 272 -17.49 0.98 -7.87
N TYR A 273 -16.32 0.96 -7.22
CA TYR A 273 -16.12 1.69 -5.95
C TYR A 273 -15.55 3.10 -6.14
N LEU A 274 -15.33 3.59 -7.37
CA LEU A 274 -14.58 4.83 -7.59
C LEU A 274 -15.26 6.03 -6.92
N ASP A 275 -16.55 6.25 -7.25
CA ASP A 275 -17.30 7.40 -6.74
C ASP A 275 -18.12 7.08 -5.49
N ARG A 276 -18.66 5.86 -5.40
CA ARG A 276 -19.48 5.38 -4.29
C ARG A 276 -19.01 4.00 -3.81
N PRO A 277 -19.22 3.65 -2.54
CA PRO A 277 -18.99 2.27 -2.08
C PRO A 277 -19.81 1.27 -2.89
N VAL A 278 -19.30 0.06 -3.06
CA VAL A 278 -20.08 -1.05 -3.62
C VAL A 278 -21.10 -1.53 -2.60
N ASN A 279 -22.30 -1.83 -3.06
CA ASN A 279 -23.40 -2.31 -2.19
C ASN A 279 -23.38 -3.85 -2.09
N GLU A 280 -22.26 -4.40 -1.61
CA GLU A 280 -22.11 -5.82 -1.30
C GLU A 280 -21.25 -6.00 -0.04
N PRO A 281 -21.33 -7.16 0.65
CA PRO A 281 -20.52 -7.41 1.84
C PRO A 281 -19.04 -7.28 1.56
N HIS A 282 -18.37 -6.43 2.33
CA HIS A 282 -16.94 -6.23 2.20
C HIS A 282 -16.16 -7.45 2.73
N ARG A 283 -15.18 -7.92 1.97
CA ARG A 283 -14.40 -9.13 2.24
C ARG A 283 -12.90 -8.90 2.07
N ILE A 284 -12.11 -9.81 2.62
CA ILE A 284 -10.65 -9.76 2.52
C ILE A 284 -10.19 -10.23 1.14
N HIS A 285 -10.67 -11.39 0.71
CA HIS A 285 -10.19 -12.07 -0.49
C HIS A 285 -11.02 -11.73 -1.72
N GLY A 286 -10.34 -11.63 -2.85
CA GLY A 286 -10.93 -11.67 -4.18
C GLY A 286 -11.11 -13.12 -4.66
N ARG A 287 -11.35 -13.26 -5.95
CA ARG A 287 -11.64 -14.57 -6.59
C ARG A 287 -10.39 -15.37 -7.02
N PHE A 288 -9.20 -14.94 -6.65
CA PHE A 288 -7.92 -15.55 -7.10
C PHE A 288 -7.27 -16.40 -6.01
N THR A 289 -8.07 -16.98 -5.10
CA THR A 289 -7.58 -17.72 -3.92
C THR A 289 -6.76 -18.95 -4.33
N ASP A 290 -7.17 -19.67 -5.37
CA ASP A 290 -6.52 -20.90 -5.81
C ASP A 290 -5.11 -20.69 -6.38
N GLU A 291 -4.82 -19.50 -6.91
CA GLU A 291 -3.50 -19.12 -7.44
C GLU A 291 -2.67 -18.26 -6.49
N ALA A 292 -3.28 -17.73 -5.44
CA ALA A 292 -2.62 -16.83 -4.51
C ALA A 292 -1.73 -17.57 -3.51
N LYS A 293 -0.52 -17.04 -3.28
CA LYS A 293 0.46 -17.60 -2.36
C LYS A 293 0.27 -17.04 -0.96
N ASP A 294 0.35 -17.90 0.06
CA ASP A 294 0.21 -17.52 1.47
C ASP A 294 1.49 -16.94 2.07
N ARG A 295 2.62 -16.98 1.36
CA ARG A 295 3.92 -16.52 1.85
C ARG A 295 4.66 -15.74 0.78
N ALA A 296 5.37 -14.68 1.21
CA ALA A 296 6.28 -13.92 0.36
C ALA A 296 7.60 -13.65 1.09
N ALA A 297 8.69 -13.72 0.35
CA ALA A 297 9.95 -13.15 0.81
C ALA A 297 9.81 -11.62 0.85
N SER A 298 10.53 -10.95 1.74
CA SER A 298 10.56 -9.51 1.81
C SER A 298 11.93 -9.00 2.22
N ILE A 299 12.33 -7.84 1.68
CA ILE A 299 13.63 -7.25 1.92
C ILE A 299 13.47 -5.75 2.23
N SER A 300 14.23 -5.25 3.22
CA SER A 300 14.33 -3.82 3.46
C SER A 300 15.19 -3.14 2.39
N SER A 301 14.78 -1.98 1.91
CA SER A 301 15.51 -1.19 0.89
C SER A 301 16.95 -0.85 1.28
N GLY A 302 17.29 -0.83 2.56
CA GLY A 302 18.65 -0.62 3.03
C GLY A 302 19.60 -1.80 2.81
N VAL A 303 19.05 -3.01 2.58
CA VAL A 303 19.87 -4.23 2.36
C VAL A 303 20.55 -4.23 0.99
N PRO A 304 19.86 -3.89 -0.13
CA PRO A 304 20.54 -3.81 -1.44
C PRO A 304 21.72 -2.85 -1.46
N GLY A 305 21.60 -1.69 -0.80
CA GLY A 305 22.71 -0.73 -0.70
C GLY A 305 23.91 -1.29 0.10
N LYS A 306 23.65 -2.01 1.18
CA LYS A 306 24.71 -2.66 1.97
C LYS A 306 25.43 -3.78 1.20
N VAL A 307 24.66 -4.57 0.45
CA VAL A 307 25.22 -5.63 -0.42
C VAL A 307 26.06 -5.01 -1.55
N LEU A 308 25.58 -3.95 -2.18
CA LEU A 308 26.32 -3.26 -3.24
C LEU A 308 27.62 -2.63 -2.71
N LEU A 309 27.58 -1.96 -1.57
CA LEU A 309 28.78 -1.43 -0.91
C LEU A 309 29.76 -2.54 -0.53
N GLY A 310 29.29 -3.64 -0.01
CA GLY A 310 30.11 -4.81 0.30
C GLY A 310 30.76 -5.40 -0.95
N SER A 311 30.04 -5.55 -2.05
CA SER A 311 30.57 -6.06 -3.31
C SER A 311 31.59 -5.12 -3.95
N LEU A 312 31.34 -3.80 -3.92
CA LEU A 312 32.31 -2.79 -4.40
C LEU A 312 33.60 -2.79 -3.56
N ALA A 313 33.49 -2.92 -2.25
CA ALA A 313 34.67 -3.03 -1.37
C ALA A 313 35.51 -4.28 -1.66
N VAL A 314 34.87 -5.43 -1.85
CA VAL A 314 35.54 -6.70 -2.22
C VAL A 314 36.20 -6.58 -3.60
N THR A 315 35.48 -6.03 -4.58
CA THR A 315 36.03 -5.84 -5.94
C THR A 315 37.21 -4.85 -5.93
N GLY A 316 37.10 -3.76 -5.19
CA GLY A 316 38.19 -2.79 -5.02
C GLY A 316 39.42 -3.43 -4.37
N ALA A 317 39.24 -4.25 -3.34
CA ALA A 317 40.32 -4.96 -2.68
C ALA A 317 41.02 -5.99 -3.62
N ILE A 318 40.25 -6.72 -4.44
CA ILE A 318 40.76 -7.64 -5.44
C ILE A 318 41.59 -6.90 -6.50
N VAL A 319 41.03 -5.80 -7.07
CA VAL A 319 41.72 -4.97 -8.06
C VAL A 319 43.03 -4.38 -7.48
N ALA A 320 43.01 -3.84 -6.26
CA ALA A 320 44.20 -3.32 -5.58
C ALA A 320 45.26 -4.41 -5.40
N ARG A 321 44.84 -5.61 -5.00
CA ARG A 321 45.78 -6.76 -4.81
C ARG A 321 46.38 -7.19 -6.16
N LEU A 322 45.62 -7.20 -7.24
CA LEU A 322 46.13 -7.53 -8.58
C LEU A 322 47.07 -6.47 -9.13
N LEU A 323 46.83 -5.19 -8.86
CA LEU A 323 47.72 -4.09 -9.25
C LEU A 323 49.04 -4.12 -8.47
N LEU A 324 49.02 -4.46 -7.18
CA LEU A 324 50.20 -4.58 -6.34
C LEU A 324 51.05 -5.83 -6.68
N SER A 325 50.42 -6.92 -7.12
CA SER A 325 51.11 -8.13 -7.55
C SER A 325 51.81 -7.99 -8.90
N ARG A 326 51.42 -7.02 -9.76
CA ARG A 326 52.10 -6.73 -11.04
C ARG A 326 53.33 -5.83 -10.92
N LYS A 327 53.60 -5.29 -9.75
CA LYS A 327 54.78 -4.44 -9.46
C LYS A 327 55.90 -5.20 -8.77
N ARG A 328 55.78 -6.49 -8.63
CA ARG A 328 56.85 -7.44 -8.28
C ARG A 328 57.13 -8.33 -9.49
#